data_089d67e2b080d40f04eb0a238cc4d39b
#
_entry.id   089d67e2b080d40f04eb0a238cc4d39b
#
_cell.length_a   1.000
_cell.length_b   1.000
_cell.length_c   1.000
_cell.angle_alpha   90.00
_cell.angle_beta   90.00
_cell.angle_gamma   90.00
#
_symmetry.space_group_name_H-M   'P 1'
#
loop_
_entity.id
_entity.type
_entity.pdbx_description
1 polymer ?
#
loop_
_entity_poly.entity_id
_entity_poly.type
_entity_poly.pdbx_seq_one_letter_code
_entity_poly.pdbx_strand_id
1 'polypeptide(L)'
;QYLLLIYIEPALLQALPTEEFNALMRDCLAHADKLQAEGTLLAAQKLQPVDTAQTLRVRDGHSRVLDGPFAETRELLAGFNLIVARDRDDAMRIARDFPWARFGSIEVRPLEDMDAERERCGAPAAAMAAAVP
;
A
#
# COMPACT_ATOMS: atom_id res chain seq x y z
N GLN A 1 -8.74 10.59 -3.18
CA GLN A 1 -8.19 9.26 -2.98
C GLN A 1 -6.97 9.31 -2.07
N TYR A 2 -6.79 8.27 -1.30
CA TYR A 2 -5.67 8.12 -0.38
C TYR A 2 -5.03 6.75 -0.55
N LEU A 3 -3.73 6.69 -0.34
CA LEU A 3 -3.01 5.42 -0.30
C LEU A 3 -2.66 5.12 1.15
N LEU A 4 -2.99 3.91 1.57
CA LEU A 4 -2.56 3.36 2.85
C LEU A 4 -1.34 2.49 2.59
N LEU A 5 -0.18 2.94 3.05
CA LEU A 5 1.07 2.20 2.94
C LEU A 5 1.27 1.41 4.23
N ILE A 6 1.29 0.09 4.12
CA ILE A 6 1.32 -0.80 5.27
C ILE A 6 2.75 -1.28 5.49
N TYR A 7 3.33 -0.85 6.62
CA TYR A 7 4.67 -1.25 7.05
C TYR A 7 4.53 -2.22 8.21
N ILE A 8 5.25 -3.33 8.14
CA ILE A 8 5.17 -4.40 9.13
C ILE A 8 6.56 -4.63 9.72
N GLU A 9 6.61 -4.80 11.04
CA GLU A 9 7.78 -5.34 11.72
C GLU A 9 7.64 -6.86 11.77
N PRO A 10 8.45 -7.62 10.99
CA PRO A 10 8.25 -9.06 10.85
C PRO A 10 8.28 -9.82 12.18
N ALA A 11 9.11 -9.36 13.13
CA ALA A 11 9.20 -10.02 14.43
C ALA A 11 7.86 -10.02 15.18
N LEU A 12 7.05 -8.97 15.03
CA LEU A 12 5.75 -8.89 15.71
C LEU A 12 4.74 -9.88 15.12
N LEU A 13 4.74 -10.06 13.79
CA LEU A 13 3.88 -11.06 13.15
C LEU A 13 4.35 -12.48 13.45
N GLN A 14 5.65 -12.72 13.42
CA GLN A 14 6.23 -14.05 13.68
C GLN A 14 5.99 -14.52 15.13
N ALA A 15 5.75 -13.59 16.04
CA ALA A 15 5.41 -13.92 17.41
C ALA A 15 3.98 -14.48 17.56
N LEU A 16 3.12 -14.31 16.54
CA LEU A 16 1.76 -14.85 16.58
C LEU A 16 1.75 -16.34 16.25
N PRO A 17 0.98 -17.15 16.99
CA PRO A 17 0.69 -18.51 16.56
C PRO A 17 0.02 -18.51 15.18
N THR A 18 0.28 -19.55 14.38
CA THR A 18 -0.24 -19.65 13.01
C THR A 18 -1.76 -19.51 12.94
N GLU A 19 -2.49 -20.13 13.87
CA GLU A 19 -3.96 -20.04 13.91
C GLU A 19 -4.45 -18.60 14.19
N GLU A 20 -3.77 -17.88 15.05
CA GLU A 20 -4.11 -16.47 15.31
C GLU A 20 -3.83 -15.60 14.08
N PHE A 21 -2.71 -15.82 13.43
CA PHE A 21 -2.38 -15.11 12.19
C PHE A 21 -3.43 -15.41 11.10
N ASN A 22 -3.81 -16.66 10.93
CA ASN A 22 -4.80 -17.05 9.92
C ASN A 22 -6.17 -16.43 10.20
N ALA A 23 -6.60 -16.41 11.48
CA ALA A 23 -7.83 -15.75 11.88
C ALA A 23 -7.80 -14.26 11.57
N LEU A 24 -6.68 -13.60 11.88
CA LEU A 24 -6.47 -12.19 11.58
C LEU A 24 -6.56 -11.90 10.08
N MET A 25 -5.95 -12.76 9.27
CA MET A 25 -6.01 -12.63 7.80
C MET A 25 -7.43 -12.84 7.27
N ARG A 26 -8.16 -13.84 7.78
CA ARG A 26 -9.55 -14.06 7.38
C ARG A 26 -10.42 -12.84 7.67
N ASP A 27 -10.29 -12.27 8.86
CA ASP A 27 -11.04 -11.09 9.25
C ASP A 27 -10.67 -9.88 8.41
N CYS A 28 -9.39 -9.69 8.15
CA CYS A 28 -8.90 -8.60 7.30
C CYS A 28 -9.42 -8.72 5.87
N LEU A 29 -9.39 -9.92 5.28
CA LEU A 29 -9.88 -10.15 3.93
C LEU A 29 -11.40 -9.93 3.84
N ALA A 30 -12.17 -10.39 4.84
CA ALA A 30 -13.61 -10.16 4.88
C ALA A 30 -13.94 -8.66 4.99
N HIS A 31 -13.17 -7.93 5.80
CA HIS A 31 -13.33 -6.48 5.92
C HIS A 31 -12.99 -5.76 4.61
N ALA A 32 -11.91 -6.17 3.95
CA ALA A 32 -11.52 -5.62 2.65
C ALA A 32 -12.60 -5.87 1.59
N ASP A 33 -13.17 -7.08 1.54
CA ASP A 33 -14.25 -7.41 0.62
C ASP A 33 -15.47 -6.52 0.83
N LYS A 34 -15.82 -6.27 2.09
CA LYS A 34 -16.93 -5.37 2.44
C LYS A 34 -16.65 -3.94 1.96
N LEU A 35 -15.47 -3.41 2.22
CA LEU A 35 -15.08 -2.07 1.78
C LEU A 35 -15.05 -1.96 0.25
N GLN A 36 -14.64 -3.01 -0.43
CA GLN A 36 -14.65 -3.05 -1.88
C GLN A 36 -16.07 -3.01 -2.43
N ALA A 37 -16.97 -3.78 -1.85
CA ALA A 37 -18.38 -3.79 -2.23
C ALA A 37 -19.06 -2.43 -2.02
N GLU A 38 -18.64 -1.69 -1.00
CA GLU A 38 -19.16 -0.35 -0.69
C GLU A 38 -18.51 0.75 -1.57
N GLY A 39 -17.50 0.43 -2.37
CA GLY A 39 -16.76 1.40 -3.19
C GLY A 39 -15.72 2.20 -2.42
N THR A 40 -15.47 1.88 -1.17
CA THR A 40 -14.46 2.54 -0.35
C THR A 40 -13.05 2.07 -0.68
N LEU A 41 -12.88 0.76 -0.90
CA LEU A 41 -11.60 0.16 -1.26
C LEU A 41 -11.55 -0.07 -2.77
N LEU A 42 -10.62 0.61 -3.45
CA LEU A 42 -10.44 0.50 -4.90
C LEU A 42 -9.43 -0.56 -5.30
N ALA A 43 -8.39 -0.74 -4.51
CA ALA A 43 -7.35 -1.74 -4.73
C ALA A 43 -6.66 -2.08 -3.42
N ALA A 44 -6.24 -3.32 -3.28
CA ALA A 44 -5.47 -3.79 -2.14
C ALA A 44 -4.53 -4.88 -2.64
N GLN A 45 -3.25 -4.77 -2.27
CA GLN A 45 -2.27 -5.77 -2.64
C GLN A 45 -1.31 -6.01 -1.49
N LYS A 46 -0.99 -7.28 -1.26
CA LYS A 46 0.06 -7.71 -0.36
C LYS A 46 1.32 -7.94 -1.18
N LEU A 47 2.45 -7.41 -0.74
CA LEU A 47 3.74 -7.66 -1.36
C LEU A 47 4.32 -8.98 -0.89
N GLN A 48 5.10 -9.62 -1.75
CA GLN A 48 5.92 -10.77 -1.36
C GLN A 48 7.02 -10.33 -0.38
N PRO A 49 7.66 -11.27 0.33
CA PRO A 49 8.72 -10.93 1.28
C PRO A 49 9.83 -10.07 0.67
N VAL A 50 10.46 -9.24 1.50
CA VAL A 50 11.46 -8.27 1.06
C VAL A 50 12.71 -8.91 0.42
N ASP A 51 12.99 -10.18 0.72
CA ASP A 51 14.09 -10.92 0.08
C ASP A 51 13.85 -11.17 -1.41
N THR A 52 12.62 -10.97 -1.89
CA THR A 52 12.29 -11.02 -3.33
C THR A 52 12.46 -9.68 -4.02
N ALA A 53 12.73 -8.61 -3.27
CA ALA A 53 12.83 -7.25 -3.82
C ALA A 53 14.16 -7.05 -4.56
N GLN A 54 14.12 -6.20 -5.57
CA GLN A 54 15.30 -5.65 -6.23
C GLN A 54 15.15 -4.14 -6.31
N THR A 55 16.26 -3.43 -6.16
CA THR A 55 16.27 -1.97 -6.21
C THR A 55 17.13 -1.51 -7.38
N LEU A 56 16.57 -0.67 -8.24
CA LEU A 56 17.26 -0.03 -9.35
C LEU A 56 17.68 1.38 -8.96
N ARG A 57 18.92 1.72 -9.17
CA ARG A 57 19.44 3.08 -9.01
C ARG A 57 20.18 3.52 -10.27
N VAL A 58 19.98 4.76 -10.65
CA VAL A 58 20.75 5.39 -11.72
C VAL A 58 21.44 6.61 -11.12
N ARG A 59 22.77 6.62 -11.16
CA ARG A 59 23.62 7.73 -10.68
C ARG A 59 24.71 7.98 -11.71
N ASP A 60 24.92 9.25 -12.06
CA ASP A 60 25.95 9.67 -13.03
C ASP A 60 25.87 8.91 -14.35
N GLY A 61 24.63 8.64 -14.83
CA GLY A 61 24.39 7.90 -16.06
C GLY A 61 24.58 6.38 -15.95
N HIS A 62 24.91 5.86 -14.76
CA HIS A 62 25.08 4.43 -14.54
C HIS A 62 23.90 3.85 -13.78
N SER A 63 23.35 2.74 -14.29
CA SER A 63 22.30 2.00 -13.60
C SER A 63 22.92 0.86 -12.78
N ARG A 64 22.36 0.64 -11.59
CA ARG A 64 22.72 -0.46 -10.69
C ARG A 64 21.46 -1.14 -10.20
N VAL A 65 21.50 -2.46 -10.21
CA VAL A 65 20.42 -3.28 -9.62
C VAL A 65 20.99 -3.95 -8.37
N LEU A 66 20.33 -3.73 -7.25
CA LEU A 66 20.71 -4.30 -5.96
C LEU A 66 19.61 -5.25 -5.50
N ASP A 67 19.97 -6.40 -4.96
CA ASP A 67 19.03 -7.31 -4.34
C ASP A 67 18.57 -6.71 -3.00
N GLY A 68 17.29 -6.87 -2.71
CA GLY A 68 16.70 -6.36 -1.48
C GLY A 68 16.02 -5.00 -1.63
N PRO A 69 15.40 -4.51 -0.56
CA PRO A 69 14.74 -3.21 -0.54
C PRO A 69 15.77 -2.08 -0.58
N PHE A 70 15.32 -0.87 -0.98
CA PHE A 70 16.21 0.27 -1.08
C PHE A 70 16.82 0.70 0.26
N ALA A 71 16.19 0.33 1.37
CA ALA A 71 16.67 0.64 2.72
C ALA A 71 16.38 -0.53 3.65
N GLU A 72 17.32 -0.83 4.55
CA GLU A 72 17.11 -1.80 5.61
C GLU A 72 16.52 -1.08 6.81
N THR A 73 15.28 -1.44 7.16
CA THR A 73 14.54 -0.85 8.26
C THR A 73 13.91 -1.96 9.09
N ARG A 74 13.54 -1.64 10.35
CA ARG A 74 12.84 -2.58 11.22
C ARG A 74 11.42 -2.87 10.71
N GLU A 75 10.74 -1.85 10.19
CA GLU A 75 9.43 -1.97 9.58
C GLU A 75 9.61 -1.96 8.06
N LEU A 76 9.00 -2.93 7.39
CA LEU A 76 9.17 -3.16 5.96
C LEU A 76 7.83 -2.96 5.26
N LEU A 77 7.85 -2.33 4.10
CA LEU A 77 6.65 -2.15 3.29
C LEU A 77 6.12 -3.53 2.89
N ALA A 78 4.92 -3.85 3.33
CA ALA A 78 4.31 -5.16 3.16
C ALA A 78 3.11 -5.16 2.21
N GLY A 79 2.53 -4.00 1.93
CA GLY A 79 1.38 -3.90 1.06
C GLY A 79 0.81 -2.49 1.01
N PHE A 80 -0.25 -2.33 0.25
CA PHE A 80 -0.95 -1.06 0.17
C PHE A 80 -2.44 -1.25 -0.09
N ASN A 81 -3.22 -0.26 0.34
CA ASN A 81 -4.64 -0.15 0.03
C ASN A 81 -4.90 1.23 -0.58
N LEU A 82 -5.61 1.24 -1.70
CA LEU A 82 -6.08 2.48 -2.33
C LEU A 82 -7.55 2.68 -1.94
N ILE A 83 -7.84 3.80 -1.28
CA ILE A 83 -9.17 4.07 -0.74
C ILE A 83 -9.74 5.40 -1.24
N VAL A 84 -11.07 5.50 -1.17
CA VAL A 84 -11.80 6.75 -1.29
C VAL A 84 -12.20 7.19 0.12
N ALA A 85 -11.89 8.42 0.49
CA ALA A 85 -12.28 9.01 1.76
C ALA A 85 -12.64 10.47 1.55
N ARG A 86 -13.48 11.01 2.42
CA ARG A 86 -13.96 12.39 2.32
C ARG A 86 -12.83 13.40 2.61
N ASP A 87 -11.97 13.06 3.55
CA ASP A 87 -10.87 13.87 4.00
C ASP A 87 -9.83 12.99 4.71
N ARG A 88 -8.76 13.61 5.24
CA ARG A 88 -7.70 12.89 5.94
C ARG A 88 -8.21 12.18 7.19
N ASP A 89 -9.09 12.81 7.95
CA ASP A 89 -9.63 12.21 9.19
C ASP A 89 -10.45 10.97 8.87
N ASP A 90 -11.23 11.00 7.79
CA ASP A 90 -11.97 9.84 7.31
C ASP A 90 -11.03 8.74 6.84
N ALA A 91 -9.95 9.09 6.13
CA ALA A 91 -8.93 8.12 5.71
C ALA A 91 -8.25 7.46 6.92
N MET A 92 -7.95 8.24 7.97
CA MET A 92 -7.38 7.71 9.21
C MET A 92 -8.36 6.77 9.93
N ARG A 93 -9.65 7.10 9.93
CA ARG A 93 -10.68 6.24 10.49
C ARG A 93 -10.69 4.88 9.77
N ILE A 94 -10.65 4.89 8.43
CA ILE A 94 -10.60 3.67 7.63
C ILE A 94 -9.33 2.87 7.94
N ALA A 95 -8.19 3.55 8.05
CA ALA A 95 -6.91 2.90 8.35
C ALA A 95 -6.93 2.18 9.71
N ARG A 96 -7.59 2.77 10.73
CA ARG A 96 -7.67 2.18 12.07
C ARG A 96 -8.44 0.87 12.10
N ASP A 97 -9.35 0.65 11.17
CA ASP A 97 -10.14 -0.57 11.09
C ASP A 97 -9.34 -1.77 10.57
N PHE A 98 -8.17 -1.52 9.99
CA PHE A 98 -7.22 -2.58 9.63
C PHE A 98 -6.32 -2.92 10.82
N PRO A 99 -5.97 -4.19 11.02
CA PRO A 99 -5.21 -4.60 12.21
C PRO A 99 -3.72 -4.26 12.14
N TRP A 100 -3.22 -3.83 11.00
CA TRP A 100 -1.79 -3.83 10.69
C TRP A 100 -0.99 -2.77 11.45
N ALA A 101 -1.62 -1.69 11.91
CA ALA A 101 -0.92 -0.69 12.72
C ALA A 101 -0.43 -1.24 14.07
N ARG A 102 -1.00 -2.35 14.52
CA ARG A 102 -0.53 -3.05 15.74
C ARG A 102 0.77 -3.83 15.53
N PHE A 103 1.12 -4.10 14.27
CA PHE A 103 2.30 -4.88 13.89
C PHE A 103 3.34 -4.06 13.14
N GLY A 104 3.16 -2.77 13.10
CA GLY A 104 4.00 -1.82 12.40
C GLY A 104 3.31 -0.46 12.30
N SER A 105 3.22 0.07 11.11
CA SER A 105 2.64 1.39 10.86
C SER A 105 1.82 1.40 9.59
N ILE A 106 0.81 2.26 9.55
CA ILE A 106 0.09 2.57 8.31
C ILE A 106 0.30 4.05 8.00
N GLU A 107 0.98 4.34 6.90
CA GLU A 107 1.14 5.69 6.42
C GLU A 107 -0.03 6.05 5.52
N VAL A 108 -0.69 7.16 5.78
CA VAL A 108 -1.86 7.63 5.03
C VAL A 108 -1.44 8.83 4.19
N ARG A 109 -1.48 8.70 2.86
CA ARG A 109 -1.04 9.78 1.96
C ARG A 109 -2.11 10.08 0.92
N PRO A 110 -2.49 11.37 0.76
CA PRO A 110 -3.35 11.76 -0.35
C PRO A 110 -2.63 11.56 -1.68
N LEU A 111 -3.39 11.14 -2.70
CA LEU A 111 -2.86 11.02 -4.04
C LEU A 111 -2.85 12.37 -4.74
N GLU A 112 -1.85 12.54 -5.61
CA GLU A 112 -1.78 13.70 -6.49
C GLU A 112 -2.87 13.63 -7.56
N ASP A 113 -3.45 14.79 -7.89
CA ASP A 113 -4.36 14.91 -9.04
C ASP A 113 -3.54 14.94 -10.32
N MET A 114 -3.46 13.80 -11.00
CA MET A 114 -2.66 13.66 -12.20
C MET A 114 -3.27 14.39 -13.41
N ASP A 115 -4.57 14.66 -13.41
CA ASP A 115 -5.18 15.48 -14.45
C ASP A 115 -4.72 16.94 -14.32
N ALA A 116 -4.71 17.46 -13.09
CA ALA A 116 -4.16 18.79 -12.81
C ALA A 116 -2.66 18.88 -13.15
N GLU A 117 -1.91 17.82 -12.85
CA GLU A 117 -0.49 17.77 -13.18
C GLU A 117 -0.25 17.76 -14.70
N ARG A 118 -1.09 17.05 -15.45
CA ARG A 118 -1.04 17.09 -16.93
C ARG A 118 -1.29 18.49 -17.47
N GLU A 119 -2.30 19.17 -16.95
CA GLU A 119 -2.57 20.56 -17.33
C GLU A 119 -1.38 21.47 -17.02
N ARG A 120 -0.83 21.34 -15.81
CA ARG A 120 0.30 22.16 -15.37
C ARG A 120 1.52 22.02 -16.27
N CYS A 121 1.84 20.80 -16.71
CA CYS A 121 3.05 20.55 -17.54
C CYS A 121 2.79 20.55 -19.06
N GLY A 122 1.53 20.77 -19.48
CA GLY A 122 1.19 20.78 -20.90
C GLY A 122 1.09 19.40 -21.54
N ALA A 123 0.94 18.34 -20.75
CA ALA A 123 0.74 17.01 -21.28
C ALA A 123 -0.71 16.81 -21.77
N PRO A 124 -0.94 15.96 -22.78
CA PRO A 124 -2.31 15.65 -23.20
C PRO A 124 -3.09 14.94 -22.09
N ALA A 125 -4.43 15.03 -22.17
CA ALA A 125 -5.31 14.32 -21.27
C ALA A 125 -5.03 12.82 -21.34
N ALA A 126 -5.23 12.14 -20.20
CA ALA A 126 -5.03 10.69 -20.15
C ALA A 126 -6.03 9.98 -21.08
N ALA A 127 -5.55 8.99 -21.81
CA ALA A 127 -6.43 8.07 -22.53
C ALA A 127 -7.24 7.26 -21.51
N MET A 128 -8.48 6.86 -21.89
CA MET A 128 -9.23 5.94 -21.06
C MET A 128 -8.43 4.66 -20.86
N ALA A 129 -8.18 4.30 -19.59
CA ALA A 129 -7.50 3.07 -19.29
C ALA A 129 -8.35 1.89 -19.74
N ALA A 130 -7.73 0.91 -20.41
CA ALA A 130 -8.39 -0.36 -20.68
C ALA A 130 -8.66 -1.06 -19.34
N ALA A 131 -9.81 -1.73 -19.23
CA ALA A 131 -10.09 -2.54 -18.06
C ALA A 131 -9.02 -3.62 -17.91
N VAL A 132 -8.38 -3.68 -16.75
CA VAL A 132 -7.44 -4.75 -16.42
C VAL A 132 -8.24 -5.99 -16.09
N PRO A 133 -8.01 -7.10 -16.79
CA PRO A 133 -8.75 -8.35 -16.52
C PRO A 133 -8.41 -8.94 -15.14
#